data_3a41701b09aa023df739dd04f9d2fad0
#
_entry.id   3a41701b09aa023df739dd04f9d2fad0
#
_cell.length_a   1.000
_cell.length_b   1.000
_cell.length_c   1.000
_cell.angle_alpha   90.00
_cell.angle_beta   90.00
_cell.angle_gamma   90.00
#
_symmetry.space_group_name_H-M   'P 1'
#
loop_
_entity.id
_entity.type
_entity.pdbx_description
1 polymer ?
#
loop_
_entity_poly.entity_id
_entity_poly.type
_entity_poly.pdbx_seq_one_letter_code
_entity_poly.pdbx_strand_id
1 'polypeptide(L)'
;MLFRSLNQQYGDDWSHELIEHTTTGNELRVVCRLQAGGITQTQSGTAQVSGNIGIAVQRATNNALAQCYAQIDTASSSTAKKQEPRSPVGDAAPVRAAVPTAAMPLQTGRRARPGQPIDAVTLDLIENALRNARHEMDAVLFRSAMSPVIREQHDEFSMITDPKGRMIVGQFGSYVAEMLRENRFDLAPGDIILQSDPYQCGGAVSHINDWLVLIPIFHNDTLVGFSSMFGHMMDVGGPAAGSMPTTAQSIFGEGIRIPPIKIYDRGQLNQAALDLVLNNTRTPDMNYSDLMAIIAGSRTGEKRVIEICQRFGTETYFQACEELLLRTNRAMRQLIVQNLSTEPKSFEDYVDDDGCGNGPFKLKLTVWREGEDAYFDWTGTSDQAPGPINFYLHEGMFKMFIGVDRKSVV
;
A
#
# COMPACT_ATOMS: atom_id res chain seq x y z
N MET A 1 -18.68 9.41 7.08
CA MET A 1 -19.33 10.41 7.97
C MET A 1 -18.88 10.20 9.43
N LEU A 2 -19.08 9.04 10.03
CA LEU A 2 -18.80 8.80 11.46
C LEU A 2 -17.37 9.17 11.91
N PHE A 3 -16.35 8.67 11.23
CA PHE A 3 -14.94 8.95 11.58
C PHE A 3 -14.58 10.43 11.43
N ARG A 4 -15.21 11.13 10.49
CA ARG A 4 -15.06 12.59 10.35
C ARG A 4 -15.64 13.32 11.53
N SER A 5 -16.78 12.89 12.04
CA SER A 5 -17.41 13.47 13.23
C SER A 5 -16.57 13.19 14.47
N LEU A 6 -16.01 11.97 14.63
CA LEU A 6 -15.11 11.63 15.73
C LEU A 6 -13.85 12.50 15.72
N ASN A 7 -13.18 12.62 14.59
CA ASN A 7 -11.99 13.48 14.44
C ASN A 7 -12.31 14.96 14.69
N GLN A 8 -13.47 15.41 14.26
CA GLN A 8 -13.89 16.80 14.43
C GLN A 8 -14.20 17.14 15.89
N GLN A 9 -14.75 16.18 16.66
CA GLN A 9 -15.19 16.37 18.03
C GLN A 9 -14.11 16.02 19.07
N TYR A 10 -13.28 15.00 18.78
CA TYR A 10 -12.32 14.45 19.75
C TYR A 10 -10.85 14.51 19.28
N GLY A 11 -10.59 15.02 18.06
CA GLY A 11 -9.22 15.05 17.52
C GLY A 11 -8.61 13.65 17.43
N ASP A 12 -7.48 13.45 18.11
CA ASP A 12 -6.81 12.15 18.21
C ASP A 12 -7.17 11.36 19.48
N ASP A 13 -8.08 11.91 20.34
CA ASP A 13 -8.50 11.27 21.59
C ASP A 13 -9.69 10.32 21.38
N TRP A 14 -9.57 9.42 20.41
CA TRP A 14 -10.50 8.33 20.23
C TRP A 14 -9.83 7.09 19.61
N SER A 15 -10.36 5.92 19.94
CA SER A 15 -9.95 4.64 19.38
C SER A 15 -11.12 3.68 19.29
N HIS A 16 -11.01 2.67 18.43
CA HIS A 16 -12.01 1.62 18.36
C HIS A 16 -11.37 0.23 18.21
N GLU A 17 -12.09 -0.77 18.67
CA GLU A 17 -11.68 -2.16 18.66
C GLU A 17 -12.86 -3.05 18.26
N LEU A 18 -12.62 -4.02 17.35
CA LEU A 18 -13.55 -5.11 17.08
C LEU A 18 -13.31 -6.19 18.13
N ILE A 19 -14.33 -6.48 18.96
CA ILE A 19 -14.22 -7.43 20.07
C ILE A 19 -14.59 -8.85 19.62
N GLU A 20 -15.68 -8.98 18.86
CA GLU A 20 -16.25 -10.27 18.47
C GLU A 20 -17.01 -10.15 17.17
N HIS A 21 -17.05 -11.24 16.40
CA HIS A 21 -17.95 -11.38 15.27
C HIS A 21 -18.55 -12.78 15.24
N THR A 22 -19.82 -12.88 14.82
CA THR A 22 -20.57 -14.14 14.73
C THR A 22 -21.40 -14.11 13.45
N THR A 23 -21.41 -15.22 12.71
CA THR A 23 -22.25 -15.37 11.52
C THR A 23 -23.34 -16.39 11.80
N THR A 24 -24.61 -16.03 11.54
CA THR A 24 -25.76 -16.92 11.67
C THR A 24 -26.55 -16.88 10.37
N GLY A 25 -26.47 -17.96 9.58
CA GLY A 25 -27.03 -17.98 8.22
C GLY A 25 -26.38 -16.90 7.34
N ASN A 26 -27.18 -16.04 6.76
CA ASN A 26 -26.72 -14.91 5.93
C ASN A 26 -26.56 -13.60 6.70
N GLU A 27 -26.65 -13.61 8.02
CA GLU A 27 -26.47 -12.41 8.84
C GLU A 27 -25.16 -12.48 9.61
N LEU A 28 -24.34 -11.43 9.48
CA LEU A 28 -23.13 -11.22 10.24
C LEU A 28 -23.40 -10.19 11.34
N ARG A 29 -23.09 -10.54 12.57
CA ARG A 29 -23.09 -9.66 13.74
C ARG A 29 -21.66 -9.37 14.16
N VAL A 30 -21.37 -8.09 14.45
CA VAL A 30 -20.07 -7.60 14.94
C VAL A 30 -20.29 -6.84 16.23
N VAL A 31 -19.44 -7.04 17.22
CA VAL A 31 -19.39 -6.26 18.47
C VAL A 31 -18.15 -5.38 18.44
N CYS A 32 -18.35 -4.06 18.54
CA CYS A 32 -17.27 -3.07 18.57
C CYS A 32 -17.29 -2.29 19.87
N ARG A 33 -16.11 -1.91 20.32
CA ARG A 33 -15.87 -0.95 21.40
C ARG A 33 -15.35 0.35 20.79
N LEU A 34 -15.91 1.48 21.20
CA LEU A 34 -15.44 2.82 20.85
C LEU A 34 -15.08 3.54 22.14
N GLN A 35 -13.90 4.13 22.18
CA GLN A 35 -13.45 5.01 23.26
C GLN A 35 -13.19 6.40 22.69
N ALA A 36 -13.79 7.44 23.26
CA ALA A 36 -13.59 8.81 22.83
C ALA A 36 -13.85 9.78 24.00
N GLY A 37 -12.96 10.76 24.19
CA GLY A 37 -13.09 11.76 25.26
C GLY A 37 -13.22 11.16 26.67
N GLY A 38 -12.51 10.05 26.94
CA GLY A 38 -12.57 9.35 28.22
C GLY A 38 -13.83 8.47 28.45
N ILE A 39 -14.77 8.42 27.51
CA ILE A 39 -15.98 7.60 27.57
C ILE A 39 -15.78 6.34 26.70
N THR A 40 -16.15 5.17 27.26
CA THR A 40 -16.10 3.91 26.52
C THR A 40 -17.51 3.36 26.34
N GLN A 41 -17.85 2.99 25.09
CA GLN A 41 -19.10 2.35 24.73
C GLN A 41 -18.85 1.07 23.91
N THR A 42 -19.71 0.08 24.11
CA THR A 42 -19.67 -1.19 23.37
C THR A 42 -21.03 -1.48 22.79
N GLN A 43 -21.09 -1.68 21.47
CA GLN A 43 -22.33 -1.95 20.74
C GLN A 43 -22.13 -3.02 19.68
N SER A 44 -23.24 -3.61 19.24
CA SER A 44 -23.22 -4.58 18.14
C SER A 44 -23.90 -4.00 16.90
N GLY A 45 -23.32 -4.29 15.74
CA GLY A 45 -23.92 -4.00 14.44
C GLY A 45 -24.10 -5.27 13.63
N THR A 46 -25.10 -5.29 12.75
CA THR A 46 -25.35 -6.41 11.85
C THR A 46 -25.33 -5.99 10.38
N ALA A 47 -25.02 -6.92 9.50
CA ALA A 47 -25.12 -6.76 8.06
C ALA A 47 -25.44 -8.09 7.38
N GLN A 48 -26.17 -8.03 6.26
CA GLN A 48 -26.43 -9.20 5.44
C GLN A 48 -25.19 -9.59 4.62
N VAL A 49 -24.85 -10.87 4.63
CA VAL A 49 -23.78 -11.42 3.80
C VAL A 49 -24.35 -11.74 2.42
N SER A 50 -24.19 -10.79 1.49
CA SER A 50 -24.53 -10.99 0.08
C SER A 50 -23.24 -10.86 -0.74
N GLY A 51 -22.58 -12.00 -1.00
CA GLY A 51 -21.30 -12.04 -1.72
C GLY A 51 -20.07 -11.91 -0.80
N ASN A 52 -19.31 -10.84 -0.90
CA ASN A 52 -18.06 -10.68 -0.16
C ASN A 52 -18.30 -10.44 1.35
N ILE A 53 -17.82 -11.37 2.18
CA ILE A 53 -17.95 -11.31 3.63
C ILE A 53 -17.21 -10.10 4.24
N GLY A 54 -16.11 -9.63 3.63
CA GLY A 54 -15.37 -8.45 4.07
C GLY A 54 -16.21 -7.18 4.01
N ILE A 55 -17.06 -7.04 2.98
CA ILE A 55 -18.00 -5.92 2.87
C ILE A 55 -19.06 -5.99 3.97
N ALA A 56 -19.54 -7.19 4.29
CA ALA A 56 -20.51 -7.39 5.36
C ALA A 56 -19.89 -7.07 6.73
N VAL A 57 -18.63 -7.49 6.99
CA VAL A 57 -17.88 -7.13 8.21
C VAL A 57 -17.75 -5.62 8.34
N GLN A 58 -17.32 -4.93 7.28
CA GLN A 58 -17.15 -3.48 7.31
C GLN A 58 -18.48 -2.74 7.55
N ARG A 59 -19.58 -3.19 6.95
CA ARG A 59 -20.92 -2.62 7.18
C ARG A 59 -21.39 -2.85 8.61
N ALA A 60 -21.24 -4.07 9.14
CA ALA A 60 -21.62 -4.39 10.50
C ALA A 60 -20.78 -3.58 11.52
N THR A 61 -19.47 -3.44 11.29
CA THR A 61 -18.56 -2.63 12.11
C THR A 61 -18.98 -1.17 12.10
N ASN A 62 -19.24 -0.58 10.93
CA ASN A 62 -19.70 0.81 10.83
C ASN A 62 -21.03 1.04 11.56
N ASN A 63 -21.96 0.07 11.50
CA ASN A 63 -23.24 0.14 12.21
C ASN A 63 -23.03 0.09 13.74
N ALA A 64 -22.16 -0.80 14.23
CA ALA A 64 -21.81 -0.88 15.65
C ALA A 64 -21.18 0.41 16.18
N LEU A 65 -20.20 0.94 15.45
CA LEU A 65 -19.48 2.17 15.82
C LEU A 65 -20.41 3.40 15.78
N ALA A 66 -21.34 3.47 14.83
CA ALA A 66 -22.33 4.56 14.76
C ALA A 66 -23.24 4.57 16.01
N GLN A 67 -23.61 3.40 16.50
CA GLN A 67 -24.39 3.29 17.74
C GLN A 67 -23.58 3.66 18.98
N CYS A 68 -22.29 3.25 19.05
CA CYS A 68 -21.39 3.69 20.12
C CYS A 68 -21.25 5.22 20.14
N TYR A 69 -21.03 5.84 18.98
CA TYR A 69 -20.88 7.29 18.86
C TYR A 69 -22.13 8.05 19.32
N ALA A 70 -23.33 7.61 18.90
CA ALA A 70 -24.58 8.23 19.30
C ALA A 70 -24.77 8.22 20.84
N GLN A 71 -24.29 7.18 21.52
CA GLN A 71 -24.35 7.11 22.98
C GLN A 71 -23.30 7.99 23.68
N ILE A 72 -22.11 8.10 23.12
CA ILE A 72 -21.06 9.00 23.62
C ILE A 72 -21.50 10.46 23.44
N ASP A 73 -22.07 10.83 22.31
CA ASP A 73 -22.56 12.19 22.00
C ASP A 73 -23.69 12.60 22.94
N THR A 74 -24.63 11.71 23.24
CA THR A 74 -25.69 11.97 24.22
C THR A 74 -25.15 12.09 25.66
N ALA A 75 -24.13 11.33 26.04
CA ALA A 75 -23.51 11.42 27.36
C ALA A 75 -22.70 12.71 27.52
N SER A 76 -21.96 13.16 26.51
CA SER A 76 -21.21 14.42 26.53
C SER A 76 -22.12 15.65 26.54
N SER A 77 -23.27 15.61 25.86
CA SER A 77 -24.26 16.69 25.87
C SER A 77 -25.00 16.84 27.23
N SER A 78 -25.11 15.76 28.00
CA SER A 78 -25.70 15.80 29.35
C SER A 78 -24.78 16.37 30.42
N THR A 79 -23.46 16.26 30.24
CA THR A 79 -22.45 16.84 31.14
C THR A 79 -22.20 18.33 30.90
N ALA A 80 -22.47 18.83 29.69
CA ALA A 80 -22.27 20.24 29.32
C ALA A 80 -23.32 21.23 29.90
N LYS A 81 -24.39 20.74 30.54
CA LYS A 81 -25.46 21.59 31.12
C LYS A 81 -25.22 22.08 32.55
N LYS A 82 -24.03 21.94 33.14
CA LYS A 82 -23.70 22.44 34.44
C LYS A 82 -22.35 23.15 34.50
N GLN A 83 -22.19 24.26 33.79
CA GLN A 83 -21.18 25.27 34.15
C GLN A 83 -21.62 26.63 33.63
N GLU A 84 -21.93 27.54 34.59
CA GLU A 84 -22.12 28.97 34.36
C GLU A 84 -20.82 29.69 34.03
N PRO A 85 -20.86 30.84 33.34
CA PRO A 85 -19.67 31.49 32.78
C PRO A 85 -18.88 32.25 33.85
N ARG A 86 -17.58 32.07 33.94
CA ARG A 86 -16.64 32.94 34.64
C ARG A 86 -15.89 33.82 33.64
N SER A 87 -15.89 35.12 33.95
CA SER A 87 -15.24 36.20 33.22
C SER A 87 -13.72 36.13 33.19
N PRO A 88 -13.04 36.86 32.26
CA PRO A 88 -11.66 36.69 31.91
C PRO A 88 -10.71 37.43 32.84
N VAL A 89 -9.61 36.80 33.21
CA VAL A 89 -8.45 37.46 33.83
C VAL A 89 -7.14 36.88 33.26
N GLY A 90 -6.35 37.77 32.66
CA GLY A 90 -4.91 37.83 32.87
C GLY A 90 -4.01 36.93 32.03
N ASP A 91 -3.22 37.60 31.17
CA ASP A 91 -2.02 37.07 30.49
C ASP A 91 -1.08 36.32 31.45
N ALA A 92 -0.79 35.06 31.13
CA ALA A 92 0.32 34.33 31.71
C ALA A 92 1.06 33.57 30.59
N ALA A 93 2.38 33.73 30.58
CA ALA A 93 3.33 33.15 29.65
C ALA A 93 3.23 31.63 29.51
N PRO A 94 3.66 31.03 28.35
CA PRO A 94 3.52 29.61 28.14
C PRO A 94 4.44 28.80 29.05
N VAL A 95 3.82 28.07 29.96
CA VAL A 95 4.50 27.02 30.72
C VAL A 95 4.68 25.82 29.79
N ARG A 96 5.93 25.53 29.47
CA ARG A 96 6.33 24.27 28.87
C ARG A 96 5.92 23.14 29.82
N ALA A 97 4.85 22.44 29.49
CA ALA A 97 4.53 21.17 30.14
C ALA A 97 5.56 20.13 29.67
N ALA A 98 6.43 19.73 30.60
CA ALA A 98 7.28 18.56 30.42
C ALA A 98 6.37 17.32 30.36
N VAL A 99 6.25 16.71 29.19
CA VAL A 99 5.67 15.37 29.05
C VAL A 99 6.59 14.40 29.77
N PRO A 100 6.13 13.62 30.77
CA PRO A 100 6.96 12.58 31.36
C PRO A 100 7.10 11.46 30.34
N THR A 101 8.19 11.44 29.62
CA THR A 101 8.62 10.31 28.82
C THR A 101 9.16 9.23 29.78
N ALA A 102 8.27 8.53 30.45
CA ALA A 102 8.60 7.22 30.97
C ALA A 102 8.61 6.26 29.76
N ALA A 103 9.72 6.25 29.03
CA ALA A 103 10.01 5.19 28.11
C ALA A 103 10.04 3.89 28.92
N MET A 104 9.01 3.04 28.76
CA MET A 104 9.14 1.64 29.15
C MET A 104 10.43 1.11 28.49
N PRO A 105 11.29 0.40 29.23
CA PRO A 105 12.47 -0.18 28.61
C PRO A 105 11.99 -1.11 27.51
N LEU A 106 12.29 -0.76 26.26
CA LEU A 106 12.12 -1.61 25.09
C LEU A 106 12.81 -2.92 25.42
N GLN A 107 12.01 -3.99 25.63
CA GLN A 107 12.58 -5.33 25.71
C GLN A 107 13.33 -5.53 24.42
N THR A 108 14.66 -5.51 24.49
CA THR A 108 15.53 -5.78 23.35
C THR A 108 15.19 -7.18 22.86
N GLY A 109 14.57 -7.27 21.65
CA GLY A 109 14.35 -8.55 21.00
C GLY A 109 15.68 -9.32 20.96
N ARG A 110 15.63 -10.64 21.08
CA ARG A 110 16.84 -11.46 20.98
C ARG A 110 17.51 -11.23 19.63
N ARG A 111 18.72 -10.69 19.64
CA ARG A 111 19.54 -10.62 18.43
C ARG A 111 19.92 -12.04 18.05
N ALA A 112 19.75 -12.40 16.78
CA ALA A 112 20.25 -13.66 16.27
C ALA A 112 21.78 -13.73 16.47
N ARG A 113 22.28 -14.89 16.87
CA ARG A 113 23.72 -15.10 16.95
C ARG A 113 24.26 -15.36 15.54
N PRO A 114 25.40 -14.79 15.14
CA PRO A 114 26.00 -15.08 13.84
C PRO A 114 26.08 -16.59 13.58
N GLY A 115 25.54 -17.03 12.43
CA GLY A 115 25.56 -18.43 12.03
C GLY A 115 24.48 -19.34 12.64
N GLN A 116 23.53 -18.80 13.44
CA GLN A 116 22.36 -19.54 13.90
C GLN A 116 21.10 -19.09 13.14
N PRO A 117 20.18 -20.02 12.80
CA PRO A 117 18.89 -19.67 12.22
C PRO A 117 18.11 -18.71 13.14
N ILE A 118 17.35 -17.79 12.56
CA ILE A 118 16.43 -16.93 13.31
C ILE A 118 15.39 -17.79 14.02
N ASP A 119 15.12 -17.50 15.29
CA ASP A 119 14.06 -18.20 16.02
C ASP A 119 12.67 -17.75 15.55
N ALA A 120 11.68 -18.64 15.63
CA ALA A 120 10.34 -18.43 15.10
C ALA A 120 9.64 -17.22 15.74
N VAL A 121 9.84 -16.95 17.02
CA VAL A 121 9.20 -15.82 17.72
C VAL A 121 9.76 -14.50 17.22
N THR A 122 11.08 -14.40 17.07
CA THR A 122 11.72 -13.20 16.51
C THR A 122 11.29 -12.97 15.07
N LEU A 123 11.20 -14.03 14.26
CA LEU A 123 10.73 -13.95 12.88
C LEU A 123 9.27 -13.42 12.82
N ASP A 124 8.37 -13.98 13.62
CA ASP A 124 6.96 -13.56 13.66
C ASP A 124 6.82 -12.11 14.16
N LEU A 125 7.64 -11.66 15.11
CA LEU A 125 7.65 -10.28 15.56
C LEU A 125 8.09 -9.31 14.44
N ILE A 126 9.11 -9.66 13.66
CA ILE A 126 9.57 -8.85 12.53
C ILE A 126 8.53 -8.86 11.40
N GLU A 127 7.96 -10.01 11.07
CA GLU A 127 6.89 -10.12 10.07
C GLU A 127 5.70 -9.23 10.42
N ASN A 128 5.21 -9.30 11.65
CA ASN A 128 4.09 -8.46 12.10
C ASN A 128 4.46 -6.97 12.11
N ALA A 129 5.70 -6.62 12.50
CA ALA A 129 6.16 -5.24 12.45
C ALA A 129 6.20 -4.68 11.01
N LEU A 130 6.64 -5.48 10.04
CA LEU A 130 6.64 -5.11 8.61
C LEU A 130 5.22 -4.98 8.05
N ARG A 131 4.31 -5.89 8.40
CA ARG A 131 2.89 -5.79 8.01
C ARG A 131 2.24 -4.51 8.56
N ASN A 132 2.48 -4.21 9.84
CA ASN A 132 2.00 -2.97 10.45
C ASN A 132 2.61 -1.73 9.80
N ALA A 133 3.91 -1.74 9.48
CA ALA A 133 4.57 -0.66 8.77
C ALA A 133 3.87 -0.37 7.44
N ARG A 134 3.53 -1.41 6.65
CA ARG A 134 2.78 -1.25 5.42
C ARG A 134 1.40 -0.64 5.64
N HIS A 135 0.63 -1.12 6.61
CA HIS A 135 -0.68 -0.53 6.93
C HIS A 135 -0.58 0.93 7.36
N GLU A 136 0.49 1.31 8.09
CA GLU A 136 0.74 2.71 8.43
C GLU A 136 1.08 3.56 7.19
N MET A 137 1.84 3.02 6.22
CA MET A 137 2.11 3.68 4.95
C MET A 137 0.81 4.02 4.22
N ASP A 138 -0.09 3.03 4.06
CA ASP A 138 -1.39 3.19 3.42
C ASP A 138 -2.25 4.23 4.19
N ALA A 139 -2.29 4.14 5.51
CA ALA A 139 -3.06 5.06 6.34
C ALA A 139 -2.56 6.52 6.27
N VAL A 140 -1.24 6.72 6.15
CA VAL A 140 -0.66 8.06 5.94
C VAL A 140 -1.07 8.60 4.59
N LEU A 141 -0.96 7.80 3.53
CA LEU A 141 -1.34 8.19 2.18
C LEU A 141 -2.82 8.59 2.10
N PHE A 142 -3.74 7.73 2.53
CA PHE A 142 -5.18 7.98 2.42
C PHE A 142 -5.67 9.19 3.21
N ARG A 143 -4.98 9.53 4.31
CA ARG A 143 -5.28 10.74 5.09
C ARG A 143 -4.73 12.02 4.47
N SER A 144 -3.62 11.93 3.73
CA SER A 144 -2.89 13.09 3.21
C SER A 144 -3.19 13.37 1.76
N ALA A 145 -3.56 12.37 0.96
CA ALA A 145 -3.83 12.52 -0.46
C ALA A 145 -5.04 13.44 -0.71
N MET A 146 -4.93 14.24 -1.77
CA MET A 146 -5.96 15.19 -2.17
C MET A 146 -6.93 14.60 -3.19
N SER A 147 -6.44 13.80 -4.12
CA SER A 147 -7.26 13.21 -5.18
C SER A 147 -8.21 12.14 -4.65
N PRO A 148 -9.44 12.05 -5.21
CA PRO A 148 -10.38 10.99 -4.86
C PRO A 148 -9.91 9.61 -5.33
N VAL A 149 -9.08 9.51 -6.37
CA VAL A 149 -8.56 8.25 -6.89
C VAL A 149 -7.70 7.56 -5.83
N ILE A 150 -6.77 8.29 -5.21
CA ILE A 150 -5.95 7.73 -4.13
C ILE A 150 -6.75 7.64 -2.84
N ARG A 151 -7.40 8.73 -2.42
CA ARG A 151 -8.02 8.84 -1.09
C ARG A 151 -9.28 7.98 -0.92
N GLU A 152 -10.09 7.81 -1.98
CA GLU A 152 -11.40 7.17 -1.91
C GLU A 152 -11.44 5.82 -2.64
N GLN A 153 -10.77 5.70 -3.80
CA GLN A 153 -10.68 4.45 -4.56
C GLN A 153 -9.52 3.58 -4.10
N HIS A 154 -8.57 4.15 -3.35
CA HIS A 154 -7.35 3.46 -2.86
C HIS A 154 -6.53 2.89 -4.02
N ASP A 155 -6.43 3.64 -5.13
CA ASP A 155 -5.62 3.23 -6.27
C ASP A 155 -4.15 3.57 -6.01
N GLU A 156 -3.54 2.74 -5.19
CA GLU A 156 -2.17 2.83 -4.74
C GLU A 156 -1.59 1.44 -4.45
N PHE A 157 -0.30 1.40 -4.25
CA PHE A 157 0.39 0.19 -3.87
C PHE A 157 1.67 0.48 -3.08
N SER A 158 1.68 0.07 -1.82
CA SER A 158 2.83 0.20 -0.92
C SER A 158 3.60 -1.09 -0.76
N MET A 159 4.94 -1.01 -0.67
CA MET A 159 5.78 -2.15 -0.39
C MET A 159 7.05 -1.80 0.36
N ILE A 160 7.60 -2.81 1.03
CA ILE A 160 8.94 -2.80 1.60
C ILE A 160 9.71 -3.98 0.99
N THR A 161 10.93 -3.71 0.53
CA THR A 161 11.78 -4.72 -0.10
C THR A 161 13.10 -4.89 0.65
N ASP A 162 13.80 -5.96 0.36
CA ASP A 162 15.20 -6.14 0.76
C ASP A 162 16.15 -5.29 -0.11
N PRO A 163 17.46 -5.29 0.14
CA PRO A 163 18.43 -4.53 -0.66
C PRO A 163 18.55 -4.97 -2.12
N LYS A 164 18.04 -6.14 -2.48
CA LYS A 164 17.98 -6.66 -3.86
C LYS A 164 16.68 -6.29 -4.57
N GLY A 165 15.80 -5.54 -3.89
CA GLY A 165 14.50 -5.17 -4.42
C GLY A 165 13.45 -6.29 -4.35
N ARG A 166 13.72 -7.42 -3.67
CA ARG A 166 12.72 -8.49 -3.49
C ARG A 166 11.69 -8.07 -2.46
N MET A 167 10.42 -8.19 -2.80
CA MET A 167 9.32 -7.76 -1.92
C MET A 167 9.24 -8.64 -0.67
N ILE A 168 9.33 -8.03 0.50
CA ILE A 168 9.15 -8.69 1.79
C ILE A 168 7.72 -8.53 2.28
N VAL A 169 7.15 -7.34 2.11
CA VAL A 169 5.73 -7.06 2.37
C VAL A 169 5.20 -6.12 1.31
N GLY A 170 4.02 -6.40 0.80
CA GLY A 170 3.37 -5.62 -0.27
C GLY A 170 2.25 -6.43 -0.92
N GLN A 171 1.79 -5.94 -2.08
CA GLN A 171 0.80 -6.62 -2.96
C GLN A 171 1.40 -6.71 -4.37
N PHE A 172 0.81 -7.44 -5.29
CA PHE A 172 1.08 -7.49 -6.73
C PHE A 172 2.53 -7.76 -7.19
N GLY A 173 3.49 -8.03 -6.30
CA GLY A 173 4.88 -8.31 -6.65
C GLY A 173 5.80 -7.08 -6.61
N SER A 174 7.10 -7.32 -6.73
CA SER A 174 8.10 -6.27 -6.68
C SER A 174 8.39 -5.70 -8.06
N TYR A 175 8.34 -4.39 -8.17
CA TYR A 175 8.87 -3.63 -9.29
C TYR A 175 10.26 -3.05 -9.00
N VAL A 176 10.69 -3.09 -7.75
CA VAL A 176 11.97 -2.50 -7.33
C VAL A 176 13.16 -3.30 -7.88
N ALA A 177 13.08 -4.63 -7.88
CA ALA A 177 14.13 -5.47 -8.42
C ALA A 177 14.39 -5.16 -9.91
N GLU A 178 13.34 -4.97 -10.69
CA GLU A 178 13.43 -4.63 -12.11
C GLU A 178 14.00 -3.23 -12.31
N MET A 179 13.54 -2.25 -11.53
CA MET A 179 14.12 -0.91 -11.55
C MET A 179 15.62 -0.92 -11.29
N LEU A 180 16.07 -1.67 -10.29
CA LEU A 180 17.50 -1.78 -9.94
C LEU A 180 18.30 -2.49 -11.03
N ARG A 181 17.69 -3.42 -11.77
CA ARG A 181 18.33 -4.13 -12.89
C ARG A 181 18.48 -3.25 -14.12
N GLU A 182 17.42 -2.52 -14.48
CA GLU A 182 17.38 -1.68 -15.67
C GLU A 182 18.15 -0.36 -15.49
N ASN A 183 18.31 0.10 -14.27
CA ASN A 183 18.90 1.40 -13.98
C ASN A 183 20.08 1.28 -13.01
N ARG A 184 21.10 2.13 -13.23
CA ARG A 184 22.21 2.28 -12.28
C ARG A 184 21.97 3.51 -11.42
N PHE A 185 21.79 3.27 -10.12
CA PHE A 185 21.59 4.33 -9.14
C PHE A 185 22.85 4.52 -8.28
N ASP A 186 23.30 5.78 -8.13
CA ASP A 186 24.17 6.19 -7.03
C ASP A 186 23.28 6.52 -5.83
N LEU A 187 22.98 5.51 -5.00
CA LEU A 187 22.05 5.61 -3.88
C LEU A 187 22.74 6.14 -2.63
N ALA A 188 22.11 7.12 -1.99
CA ALA A 188 22.56 7.70 -0.74
C ALA A 188 21.41 7.89 0.26
N PRO A 189 21.68 8.00 1.58
CA PRO A 189 20.68 8.37 2.56
C PRO A 189 19.99 9.69 2.20
N GLY A 190 18.65 9.69 2.27
CA GLY A 190 17.84 10.87 1.95
C GLY A 190 17.44 11.00 0.48
N ASP A 191 17.90 10.11 -0.38
CA ASP A 191 17.44 10.06 -1.78
C ASP A 191 15.96 9.67 -1.86
N ILE A 192 15.26 10.26 -2.82
CA ILE A 192 13.93 9.84 -3.24
C ILE A 192 13.89 9.86 -4.76
N ILE A 193 13.59 8.72 -5.34
CA ILE A 193 13.48 8.54 -6.79
C ILE A 193 12.00 8.55 -7.15
N LEU A 194 11.66 9.33 -8.17
CA LEU A 194 10.35 9.36 -8.82
C LEU A 194 10.47 8.78 -10.22
N GLN A 195 9.48 7.97 -10.63
CA GLN A 195 9.35 7.53 -12.01
C GLN A 195 7.91 7.17 -12.37
N SER A 196 7.60 7.12 -13.68
CA SER A 196 6.34 6.61 -14.22
C SER A 196 6.51 5.88 -15.55
N ASP A 197 7.75 5.66 -16.00
CA ASP A 197 8.02 5.03 -17.29
C ASP A 197 7.90 3.49 -17.19
N PRO A 198 6.86 2.86 -17.82
CA PRO A 198 6.68 1.41 -17.76
C PRO A 198 7.88 0.61 -18.27
N TYR A 199 8.58 1.12 -19.27
CA TYR A 199 9.72 0.41 -19.87
C TYR A 199 10.96 0.43 -18.98
N GLN A 200 11.17 1.51 -18.21
CA GLN A 200 12.32 1.62 -17.32
C GLN A 200 12.10 1.00 -15.93
N CYS A 201 10.89 0.52 -15.65
CA CYS A 201 10.60 -0.27 -14.46
C CYS A 201 10.22 -1.72 -14.77
N GLY A 202 10.55 -2.20 -15.97
CA GLY A 202 10.29 -3.59 -16.36
C GLY A 202 8.79 -3.93 -16.37
N GLY A 203 7.90 -2.98 -16.71
CA GLY A 203 6.45 -3.19 -16.74
C GLY A 203 5.79 -3.22 -15.35
N ALA A 204 6.49 -2.79 -14.30
CA ALA A 204 5.95 -2.75 -12.94
C ALA A 204 4.69 -1.89 -12.82
N VAL A 205 4.66 -0.76 -13.53
CA VAL A 205 3.46 0.01 -13.79
C VAL A 205 3.05 -0.21 -15.24
N SER A 206 1.76 -0.25 -15.53
CA SER A 206 1.23 -0.52 -16.87
C SER A 206 0.93 0.75 -17.66
N HIS A 207 0.81 1.87 -16.98
CA HIS A 207 0.50 3.19 -17.56
C HIS A 207 1.20 4.29 -16.76
N ILE A 208 1.41 5.43 -17.40
CA ILE A 208 2.23 6.52 -16.85
C ILE A 208 1.55 7.36 -15.77
N ASN A 209 0.25 7.11 -15.50
CA ASN A 209 -0.47 7.73 -14.38
C ASN A 209 0.05 7.25 -13.01
N ASP A 210 0.61 6.05 -12.95
CA ASP A 210 1.16 5.51 -11.71
C ASP A 210 2.53 6.13 -11.43
N TRP A 211 2.54 7.14 -10.57
CA TRP A 211 3.78 7.75 -10.12
C TRP A 211 4.37 6.95 -8.96
N LEU A 212 5.52 6.37 -9.22
CA LEU A 212 6.20 5.48 -8.32
C LEU A 212 7.33 6.20 -7.60
N VAL A 213 7.28 6.17 -6.27
CA VAL A 213 8.30 6.70 -5.38
C VAL A 213 9.11 5.55 -4.79
N LEU A 214 10.44 5.67 -4.83
CA LEU A 214 11.37 4.72 -4.24
C LEU A 214 12.31 5.45 -3.27
N ILE A 215 12.37 4.99 -2.02
CA ILE A 215 13.26 5.49 -0.97
C ILE A 215 14.21 4.38 -0.55
N PRO A 216 15.52 4.51 -0.77
CA PRO A 216 16.51 3.58 -0.24
C PRO A 216 16.62 3.74 1.28
N ILE A 217 16.55 2.64 2.01
CA ILE A 217 16.60 2.62 3.47
C ILE A 217 18.00 2.31 3.93
N PHE A 218 18.63 3.23 4.64
CA PHE A 218 19.95 3.05 5.22
C PHE A 218 19.89 2.94 6.75
N HIS A 219 20.62 1.98 7.31
CA HIS A 219 20.85 1.86 8.74
C HIS A 219 22.35 1.71 8.99
N ASN A 220 22.97 2.67 9.71
CA ASN A 220 24.42 2.73 9.95
C ASN A 220 25.23 2.58 8.64
N ASP A 221 24.94 3.43 7.64
CA ASP A 221 25.55 3.46 6.30
C ASP A 221 25.37 2.17 5.46
N THR A 222 24.61 1.22 5.95
CA THR A 222 24.27 -0.02 5.22
C THR A 222 22.90 0.11 4.58
N LEU A 223 22.82 -0.13 3.28
CA LEU A 223 21.52 -0.25 2.59
C LEU A 223 20.83 -1.52 3.10
N VAL A 224 19.65 -1.36 3.73
CA VAL A 224 18.91 -2.48 4.33
C VAL A 224 17.66 -2.85 3.54
N GLY A 225 17.25 -2.04 2.59
CA GLY A 225 16.10 -2.29 1.74
C GLY A 225 15.58 -1.02 1.08
N PHE A 226 14.36 -1.11 0.59
CA PHE A 226 13.65 0.03 0.00
C PHE A 226 12.23 0.11 0.54
N SER A 227 11.76 1.33 0.75
CA SER A 227 10.37 1.66 0.93
C SER A 227 9.85 2.27 -0.37
N SER A 228 8.79 1.73 -0.91
CA SER A 228 8.27 2.18 -2.20
C SER A 228 6.75 2.21 -2.18
N MET A 229 6.20 3.14 -2.94
CA MET A 229 4.76 3.30 -3.10
C MET A 229 4.50 3.95 -4.45
N PHE A 230 3.46 3.51 -5.15
CA PHE A 230 2.91 4.32 -6.22
C PHE A 230 1.50 4.81 -5.87
N GLY A 231 1.04 5.82 -6.59
CA GLY A 231 -0.34 6.26 -6.58
C GLY A 231 -0.74 6.70 -7.98
N HIS A 232 -1.99 6.41 -8.34
CA HIS A 232 -2.55 6.80 -9.62
C HIS A 232 -2.90 8.29 -9.65
N MET A 233 -2.17 9.07 -10.46
CA MET A 233 -2.37 10.51 -10.60
C MET A 233 -3.59 10.81 -11.46
N MET A 234 -4.39 11.80 -11.06
CA MET A 234 -5.61 12.21 -11.76
C MET A 234 -5.36 12.70 -13.19
N ASP A 235 -4.22 13.36 -13.44
CA ASP A 235 -3.88 13.88 -14.77
C ASP A 235 -2.36 14.02 -14.88
N VAL A 236 -1.79 13.39 -15.87
CA VAL A 236 -0.34 13.44 -16.16
C VAL A 236 -0.06 14.09 -17.53
N GLY A 237 -0.99 14.90 -18.03
CA GLY A 237 -0.88 15.58 -19.32
C GLY A 237 -1.43 14.73 -20.48
N GLY A 238 -0.82 14.87 -21.67
CA GLY A 238 -1.31 14.24 -22.88
C GLY A 238 -2.54 14.96 -23.51
N PRO A 239 -3.12 14.43 -24.61
CA PRO A 239 -4.19 15.10 -25.34
C PRO A 239 -5.55 15.02 -24.64
N ALA A 240 -5.79 14.02 -23.78
CA ALA A 240 -7.03 13.81 -23.07
C ALA A 240 -6.96 14.32 -21.64
N ALA A 241 -7.99 15.03 -21.16
CA ALA A 241 -8.11 15.41 -19.77
C ALA A 241 -8.34 14.15 -18.91
N GLY A 242 -7.67 14.08 -17.76
CA GLY A 242 -7.65 12.88 -16.90
C GLY A 242 -6.62 11.85 -17.35
N SER A 243 -5.92 12.10 -18.48
CA SER A 243 -4.97 11.16 -19.10
C SER A 243 -5.65 9.83 -19.49
N MET A 244 -4.91 8.78 -19.82
CA MET A 244 -5.45 7.51 -20.32
C MET A 244 -6.36 7.65 -21.56
N PRO A 245 -5.87 8.26 -22.64
CA PRO A 245 -6.65 8.42 -23.86
C PRO A 245 -6.94 7.05 -24.50
N THR A 246 -8.22 6.73 -24.76
CA THR A 246 -8.66 5.46 -25.32
C THR A 246 -8.26 5.27 -26.79
N THR A 247 -7.72 6.30 -27.44
CA THR A 247 -7.30 6.30 -28.85
C THR A 247 -5.80 6.51 -29.02
N ALA A 248 -4.99 6.43 -27.95
CA ALA A 248 -3.55 6.58 -28.05
C ALA A 248 -2.93 5.42 -28.82
N GLN A 249 -2.10 5.73 -29.80
CA GLN A 249 -1.34 4.74 -30.58
C GLN A 249 0.15 4.73 -30.21
N SER A 250 0.52 5.50 -29.21
CA SER A 250 1.88 5.64 -28.71
C SER A 250 1.85 6.12 -27.28
N ILE A 251 2.79 5.65 -26.46
CA ILE A 251 2.97 6.09 -25.07
C ILE A 251 3.20 7.62 -24.94
N PHE A 252 3.72 8.25 -26.01
CA PHE A 252 3.90 9.71 -26.04
C PHE A 252 2.55 10.47 -26.06
N GLY A 253 1.47 9.80 -26.44
CA GLY A 253 0.11 10.35 -26.35
C GLY A 253 -0.55 10.17 -24.97
N GLU A 254 0.06 9.45 -24.05
CA GLU A 254 -0.56 9.18 -22.73
C GLU A 254 -0.27 10.26 -21.69
N GLY A 255 0.77 11.08 -21.87
CA GLY A 255 1.15 12.16 -20.96
C GLY A 255 2.65 12.22 -20.69
N ILE A 256 3.05 12.79 -19.55
CA ILE A 256 4.46 12.92 -19.19
C ILE A 256 5.02 11.57 -18.74
N ARG A 257 6.02 11.08 -19.46
CA ARG A 257 6.78 9.89 -19.12
C ARG A 257 8.01 10.28 -18.29
N ILE A 258 8.02 9.93 -17.02
CA ILE A 258 9.07 10.30 -16.07
C ILE A 258 10.06 9.14 -15.98
N PRO A 259 11.31 9.31 -16.46
CA PRO A 259 12.37 8.35 -16.21
C PRO A 259 12.73 8.35 -14.73
N PRO A 260 13.46 7.33 -14.22
CA PRO A 260 13.92 7.36 -12.83
C PRO A 260 14.78 8.59 -12.56
N ILE A 261 14.23 9.55 -11.82
CA ILE A 261 14.91 10.80 -11.44
C ILE A 261 14.92 10.97 -9.92
N LYS A 262 16.00 11.52 -9.40
CA LYS A 262 16.05 11.93 -7.99
C LYS A 262 15.24 13.20 -7.80
N ILE A 263 14.06 13.06 -7.16
CA ILE A 263 13.26 14.21 -6.70
C ILE A 263 13.87 14.81 -5.43
N TYR A 264 14.51 13.96 -4.60
CA TYR A 264 15.42 14.39 -3.55
C TYR A 264 16.76 13.72 -3.76
N ASP A 265 17.85 14.49 -3.74
CA ASP A 265 19.23 14.01 -3.75
C ASP A 265 19.86 14.31 -2.39
N ARG A 266 20.18 13.26 -1.62
CA ARG A 266 20.74 13.38 -0.26
C ARG A 266 19.94 14.34 0.63
N GLY A 267 18.62 14.23 0.57
CA GLY A 267 17.69 15.06 1.34
C GLY A 267 17.43 16.47 0.79
N GLN A 268 18.06 16.86 -0.32
CA GLN A 268 17.84 18.15 -0.98
C GLN A 268 16.82 17.99 -2.11
N LEU A 269 15.75 18.79 -2.07
CA LEU A 269 14.72 18.80 -3.12
C LEU A 269 15.30 19.26 -4.45
N ASN A 270 15.10 18.50 -5.50
CA ASN A 270 15.37 18.89 -6.89
C ASN A 270 14.18 19.67 -7.43
N GLN A 271 14.13 20.96 -7.12
CA GLN A 271 13.02 21.83 -7.50
C GLN A 271 12.81 21.88 -9.01
N ALA A 272 13.88 21.91 -9.80
CA ALA A 272 13.77 21.97 -11.26
C ALA A 272 13.11 20.72 -11.85
N ALA A 273 13.41 19.53 -11.32
CA ALA A 273 12.75 18.29 -11.74
C ALA A 273 11.29 18.29 -11.34
N LEU A 274 10.96 18.72 -10.12
CA LEU A 274 9.60 18.82 -9.63
C LEU A 274 8.77 19.80 -10.48
N ASP A 275 9.30 20.99 -10.74
CA ASP A 275 8.62 22.00 -11.56
C ASP A 275 8.38 21.50 -13.00
N LEU A 276 9.38 20.82 -13.59
CA LEU A 276 9.23 20.22 -14.91
C LEU A 276 8.08 19.19 -14.95
N VAL A 277 8.01 18.31 -13.96
CA VAL A 277 6.97 17.29 -13.89
C VAL A 277 5.59 17.93 -13.71
N LEU A 278 5.44 18.82 -12.74
CA LEU A 278 4.15 19.41 -12.41
C LEU A 278 3.64 20.35 -13.52
N ASN A 279 4.52 21.08 -14.20
CA ASN A 279 4.14 21.99 -15.29
C ASN A 279 3.60 21.25 -16.54
N ASN A 280 3.82 19.95 -16.64
CA ASN A 280 3.27 19.11 -17.72
C ASN A 280 1.94 18.45 -17.37
N THR A 281 1.34 18.78 -16.23
CA THR A 281 0.04 18.24 -15.78
C THR A 281 -1.00 19.36 -15.72
N ARG A 282 -2.31 19.00 -15.82
CA ARG A 282 -3.41 19.98 -15.74
C ARG A 282 -3.82 20.28 -14.29
N THR A 283 -3.41 19.44 -13.36
CA THR A 283 -3.77 19.52 -11.94
C THR A 283 -2.52 19.58 -11.05
N PRO A 284 -1.60 20.56 -11.25
CA PRO A 284 -0.30 20.57 -10.59
C PRO A 284 -0.38 20.59 -9.06
N ASP A 285 -1.33 21.35 -8.48
CA ASP A 285 -1.50 21.44 -7.02
C ASP A 285 -1.96 20.11 -6.42
N MET A 286 -2.90 19.43 -7.09
CA MET A 286 -3.38 18.11 -6.67
C MET A 286 -2.28 17.07 -6.79
N ASN A 287 -1.59 17.02 -7.92
CA ASN A 287 -0.49 16.09 -8.16
C ASN A 287 0.69 16.32 -7.19
N TYR A 288 0.98 17.59 -6.87
CA TYR A 288 1.97 17.92 -5.85
C TYR A 288 1.57 17.38 -4.47
N SER A 289 0.30 17.61 -4.07
CA SER A 289 -0.23 17.14 -2.79
C SER A 289 -0.17 15.61 -2.70
N ASP A 290 -0.60 14.92 -3.76
CA ASP A 290 -0.59 13.46 -3.80
C ASP A 290 0.83 12.89 -3.82
N LEU A 291 1.75 13.50 -4.57
CA LEU A 291 3.17 13.11 -4.56
C LEU A 291 3.78 13.27 -3.15
N MET A 292 3.49 14.38 -2.47
CA MET A 292 3.96 14.58 -1.08
C MET A 292 3.34 13.57 -0.12
N ALA A 293 2.08 13.17 -0.33
CA ALA A 293 1.42 12.13 0.46
C ALA A 293 2.06 10.75 0.22
N ILE A 294 2.40 10.39 -1.03
CA ILE A 294 3.13 9.16 -1.38
C ILE A 294 4.52 9.15 -0.72
N ILE A 295 5.24 10.28 -0.79
CA ILE A 295 6.54 10.43 -0.12
C ILE A 295 6.41 10.26 1.39
N ALA A 296 5.38 10.84 2.03
CA ALA A 296 5.15 10.72 3.47
C ALA A 296 4.84 9.28 3.88
N GLY A 297 4.01 8.57 3.10
CA GLY A 297 3.76 7.14 3.27
C GLY A 297 5.04 6.32 3.15
N SER A 298 5.84 6.54 2.10
CA SER A 298 7.11 5.85 1.89
C SER A 298 8.14 6.13 3.00
N ARG A 299 8.23 7.38 3.50
CA ARG A 299 9.08 7.72 4.66
C ARG A 299 8.62 7.03 5.95
N THR A 300 7.33 6.75 6.08
CA THR A 300 6.82 5.95 7.20
C THR A 300 7.38 4.54 7.17
N GLY A 301 7.37 3.90 6.00
CA GLY A 301 7.99 2.59 5.79
C GLY A 301 9.49 2.59 6.09
N GLU A 302 10.24 3.58 5.56
CA GLU A 302 11.67 3.79 5.86
C GLU A 302 11.92 3.83 7.37
N LYS A 303 11.20 4.70 8.08
CA LYS A 303 11.32 4.86 9.52
C LYS A 303 11.08 3.55 10.28
N ARG A 304 10.02 2.81 9.94
CA ARG A 304 9.68 1.55 10.61
C ARG A 304 10.71 0.45 10.39
N VAL A 305 11.29 0.35 9.20
CA VAL A 305 12.39 -0.60 8.93
C VAL A 305 13.63 -0.24 9.74
N ILE A 306 13.98 1.05 9.83
CA ILE A 306 15.09 1.51 10.68
C ILE A 306 14.84 1.12 12.15
N GLU A 307 13.63 1.32 12.68
CA GLU A 307 13.26 0.92 14.05
C GLU A 307 13.38 -0.61 14.26
N ILE A 308 13.02 -1.43 13.26
CA ILE A 308 13.21 -2.89 13.31
C ILE A 308 14.69 -3.21 13.37
N CYS A 309 15.52 -2.59 12.52
CA CYS A 309 16.97 -2.79 12.53
C CYS A 309 17.63 -2.34 13.85
N GLN A 310 17.17 -1.24 14.44
CA GLN A 310 17.62 -0.77 15.75
C GLN A 310 17.28 -1.77 16.87
N ARG A 311 16.07 -2.33 16.83
CA ARG A 311 15.58 -3.26 17.86
C ARG A 311 16.21 -4.63 17.78
N PHE A 312 16.29 -5.21 16.58
CA PHE A 312 16.70 -6.61 16.39
C PHE A 312 18.13 -6.75 15.84
N GLY A 313 18.70 -5.69 15.28
CA GLY A 313 19.98 -5.69 14.58
C GLY A 313 19.81 -5.95 13.06
N THR A 314 20.66 -5.31 12.26
CA THR A 314 20.63 -5.39 10.78
C THR A 314 20.78 -6.82 10.28
N GLU A 315 21.69 -7.61 10.87
CA GLU A 315 21.91 -9.00 10.48
C GLU A 315 20.67 -9.87 10.74
N THR A 316 20.00 -9.69 11.89
CA THR A 316 18.75 -10.39 12.21
C THR A 316 17.63 -10.00 11.24
N TYR A 317 17.57 -8.73 10.84
CA TYR A 317 16.63 -8.27 9.82
C TYR A 317 16.87 -8.94 8.47
N PHE A 318 18.11 -9.04 8.01
CA PHE A 318 18.43 -9.75 6.77
C PHE A 318 18.05 -11.23 6.81
N GLN A 319 18.36 -11.90 7.92
CA GLN A 319 17.94 -13.29 8.10
C GLN A 319 16.42 -13.45 8.10
N ALA A 320 15.69 -12.52 8.72
CA ALA A 320 14.24 -12.50 8.67
C ALA A 320 13.72 -12.34 7.24
N CYS A 321 14.27 -11.41 6.45
CA CYS A 321 13.89 -11.23 5.05
C CYS A 321 14.08 -12.51 4.23
N GLU A 322 15.24 -13.17 4.33
CA GLU A 322 15.51 -14.42 3.62
C GLU A 322 14.54 -15.53 4.06
N GLU A 323 14.27 -15.71 5.36
CA GLU A 323 13.37 -16.77 5.83
C GLU A 323 11.91 -16.49 5.45
N LEU A 324 11.46 -15.22 5.43
CA LEU A 324 10.11 -14.86 4.95
C LEU A 324 9.94 -15.18 3.48
N LEU A 325 10.95 -14.88 2.65
CA LEU A 325 10.93 -15.24 1.23
C LEU A 325 10.91 -16.75 1.01
N LEU A 326 11.71 -17.51 1.78
CA LEU A 326 11.70 -18.98 1.74
C LEU A 326 10.35 -19.55 2.19
N ARG A 327 9.74 -18.98 3.24
CA ARG A 327 8.41 -19.37 3.73
C ARG A 327 7.35 -19.16 2.64
N THR A 328 7.36 -17.99 1.99
CA THR A 328 6.46 -17.68 0.88
C THR A 328 6.67 -18.59 -0.32
N ASN A 329 7.93 -18.87 -0.70
CA ASN A 329 8.25 -19.79 -1.78
C ASN A 329 7.69 -21.20 -1.50
N ARG A 330 7.89 -21.74 -0.30
CA ARG A 330 7.33 -23.04 0.10
C ARG A 330 5.81 -23.06 0.03
N ALA A 331 5.15 -22.00 0.54
CA ALA A 331 3.69 -21.88 0.49
C ALA A 331 3.18 -21.82 -0.95
N MET A 332 3.81 -21.02 -1.83
CA MET A 332 3.43 -20.92 -3.23
C MET A 332 3.59 -22.25 -3.99
N ARG A 333 4.69 -22.99 -3.76
CA ARG A 333 4.88 -24.32 -4.36
C ARG A 333 3.79 -25.30 -3.93
N GLN A 334 3.36 -25.26 -2.67
CA GLN A 334 2.24 -26.07 -2.19
C GLN A 334 0.92 -25.68 -2.88
N LEU A 335 0.64 -24.38 -3.04
CA LEU A 335 -0.54 -23.91 -3.77
C LEU A 335 -0.53 -24.33 -5.23
N ILE A 336 0.62 -24.29 -5.91
CA ILE A 336 0.79 -24.76 -7.28
C ILE A 336 0.41 -26.25 -7.37
N VAL A 337 0.95 -27.09 -6.47
CA VAL A 337 0.63 -28.52 -6.44
C VAL A 337 -0.85 -28.81 -6.19
N GLN A 338 -1.46 -28.03 -5.30
CA GLN A 338 -2.86 -28.20 -4.92
C GLN A 338 -3.86 -27.73 -5.98
N ASN A 339 -3.54 -26.64 -6.70
CA ASN A 339 -4.48 -25.94 -7.56
C ASN A 339 -4.26 -26.18 -9.06
N LEU A 340 -3.03 -26.48 -9.51
CA LEU A 340 -2.72 -26.65 -10.91
C LEU A 340 -2.67 -28.13 -11.32
N SER A 341 -3.25 -28.41 -12.49
CA SER A 341 -3.18 -29.74 -13.14
C SER A 341 -1.79 -29.97 -13.74
N THR A 342 -1.35 -31.23 -13.79
CA THR A 342 -0.24 -31.66 -14.64
C THR A 342 -0.59 -31.70 -16.11
N GLU A 343 -1.89 -31.85 -16.43
CA GLU A 343 -2.42 -31.76 -17.79
C GLU A 343 -2.60 -30.28 -18.16
N PRO A 344 -2.08 -29.83 -19.31
CA PRO A 344 -2.30 -28.47 -19.78
C PRO A 344 -3.78 -28.13 -19.91
N LYS A 345 -4.21 -27.02 -19.36
CA LYS A 345 -5.56 -26.47 -19.46
C LYS A 345 -5.53 -25.13 -20.14
N SER A 346 -6.28 -25.00 -21.22
CA SER A 346 -6.39 -23.76 -22.00
C SER A 346 -7.67 -23.02 -21.71
N PHE A 347 -7.58 -21.70 -21.69
CA PHE A 347 -8.67 -20.75 -21.61
C PHE A 347 -8.50 -19.68 -22.67
N GLU A 348 -9.59 -19.26 -23.27
CA GLU A 348 -9.61 -18.15 -24.24
C GLU A 348 -10.63 -17.10 -23.81
N ASP A 349 -10.27 -15.83 -23.98
CA ASP A 349 -11.11 -14.67 -23.75
C ASP A 349 -10.80 -13.61 -24.81
N TYR A 350 -11.62 -12.56 -24.87
CA TYR A 350 -11.50 -11.54 -25.91
C TYR A 350 -11.62 -10.14 -25.30
N VAL A 351 -10.77 -9.23 -25.81
CA VAL A 351 -10.95 -7.79 -25.66
C VAL A 351 -11.68 -7.31 -26.91
N ASP A 352 -12.83 -6.66 -26.74
CA ASP A 352 -13.75 -6.36 -27.83
C ASP A 352 -13.15 -5.42 -28.88
N ASP A 353 -12.51 -4.34 -28.41
CA ASP A 353 -11.82 -3.37 -29.28
C ASP A 353 -10.66 -2.66 -28.55
N ASP A 354 -9.82 -1.98 -29.33
CA ASP A 354 -8.66 -1.23 -28.85
C ASP A 354 -8.91 0.29 -28.72
N GLY A 355 -10.14 0.75 -28.86
CA GLY A 355 -10.47 2.17 -28.92
C GLY A 355 -10.10 2.87 -30.24
N CYS A 356 -9.39 2.18 -31.13
CA CYS A 356 -8.95 2.68 -32.44
C CYS A 356 -9.72 2.02 -33.62
N GLY A 357 -10.71 1.21 -33.32
CA GLY A 357 -11.55 0.53 -34.34
C GLY A 357 -11.01 -0.83 -34.79
N ASN A 358 -10.09 -1.41 -34.06
CA ASN A 358 -9.58 -2.76 -34.31
C ASN A 358 -10.07 -3.71 -33.20
N GLY A 359 -10.29 -4.98 -33.56
CA GLY A 359 -10.72 -6.04 -32.63
C GLY A 359 -11.63 -7.06 -33.33
N PRO A 360 -12.15 -8.07 -32.62
CA PRO A 360 -11.75 -8.42 -31.24
C PRO A 360 -10.34 -9.00 -31.17
N PHE A 361 -9.68 -8.82 -30.01
CA PHE A 361 -8.35 -9.39 -29.75
C PHE A 361 -8.50 -10.59 -28.83
N LYS A 362 -8.00 -11.73 -29.28
CA LYS A 362 -8.02 -12.97 -28.50
C LYS A 362 -6.91 -12.96 -27.45
N LEU A 363 -7.24 -13.31 -26.22
CA LEU A 363 -6.31 -13.69 -25.17
C LEU A 363 -6.41 -15.19 -24.96
N LYS A 364 -5.29 -15.90 -25.07
CA LYS A 364 -5.23 -17.34 -24.83
C LYS A 364 -4.16 -17.63 -23.80
N LEU A 365 -4.54 -18.37 -22.76
CA LEU A 365 -3.63 -18.83 -21.73
C LEU A 365 -3.75 -20.34 -21.59
N THR A 366 -2.62 -21.04 -21.66
CA THR A 366 -2.51 -22.44 -21.29
C THR A 366 -1.67 -22.54 -20.02
N VAL A 367 -2.22 -23.24 -18.99
CA VAL A 367 -1.57 -23.36 -17.68
C VAL A 367 -1.45 -24.83 -17.29
N TRP A 368 -0.28 -25.23 -16.81
CA TRP A 368 -0.03 -26.53 -16.21
C TRP A 368 1.09 -26.43 -15.17
N ARG A 369 1.33 -27.53 -14.46
CA ARG A 369 2.51 -27.67 -13.60
C ARG A 369 3.35 -28.87 -13.98
N GLU A 370 4.65 -28.76 -13.73
CA GLU A 370 5.59 -29.87 -13.72
C GLU A 370 6.25 -29.92 -12.32
N GLY A 371 5.99 -30.99 -11.58
CA GLY A 371 6.39 -31.02 -10.16
C GLY A 371 5.72 -29.91 -9.35
N GLU A 372 6.51 -28.98 -8.82
CA GLU A 372 6.09 -27.81 -8.04
C GLU A 372 6.19 -26.50 -8.81
N ASP A 373 6.56 -26.54 -10.10
CA ASP A 373 6.72 -25.38 -10.95
C ASP A 373 5.48 -25.19 -11.84
N ALA A 374 5.01 -23.96 -11.97
CA ALA A 374 3.87 -23.57 -12.81
C ALA A 374 4.36 -23.02 -14.15
N TYR A 375 3.67 -23.40 -15.22
CA TYR A 375 3.93 -22.96 -16.58
C TYR A 375 2.73 -22.18 -17.10
N PHE A 376 3.00 -21.05 -17.75
CA PHE A 376 2.03 -20.16 -18.37
C PHE A 376 2.45 -19.92 -19.82
N ASP A 377 1.65 -20.41 -20.76
CA ASP A 377 1.90 -20.26 -22.19
C ASP A 377 0.79 -19.42 -22.83
N TRP A 378 1.17 -18.28 -23.39
CA TRP A 378 0.30 -17.33 -24.05
C TRP A 378 0.23 -17.54 -25.58
N THR A 379 0.80 -18.63 -26.10
CA THR A 379 0.78 -18.95 -27.53
C THR A 379 -0.64 -19.02 -28.05
N GLY A 380 -0.92 -18.24 -29.09
CA GLY A 380 -2.25 -18.10 -29.70
C GLY A 380 -3.05 -16.89 -29.20
N THR A 381 -2.48 -16.06 -28.33
CA THR A 381 -2.95 -14.69 -28.09
C THR A 381 -2.71 -13.84 -29.34
N SER A 382 -3.59 -12.87 -29.63
CA SER A 382 -3.45 -11.92 -30.73
C SER A 382 -2.15 -11.13 -30.65
N ASP A 383 -1.66 -10.67 -31.80
CA ASP A 383 -0.53 -9.74 -31.87
C ASP A 383 -0.86 -8.43 -31.13
N GLN A 384 0.18 -7.63 -30.90
CA GLN A 384 0.05 -6.30 -30.27
C GLN A 384 -0.99 -5.46 -31.00
N ALA A 385 -1.94 -4.90 -30.24
CA ALA A 385 -2.98 -4.01 -30.76
C ALA A 385 -2.38 -2.65 -31.17
N PRO A 386 -2.90 -1.99 -32.21
CA PRO A 386 -2.52 -0.61 -32.54
C PRO A 386 -2.92 0.41 -31.46
N GLY A 387 -3.98 0.16 -30.71
CA GLY A 387 -4.50 1.02 -29.66
C GLY A 387 -3.94 0.73 -28.25
N PRO A 388 -4.36 1.48 -27.21
CA PRO A 388 -3.70 1.51 -25.90
C PRO A 388 -4.17 0.41 -24.94
N ILE A 389 -4.42 -0.80 -25.45
CA ILE A 389 -4.80 -1.97 -24.62
C ILE A 389 -3.65 -2.92 -24.34
N ASN A 390 -2.45 -2.60 -24.84
CA ASN A 390 -1.28 -3.46 -24.68
C ASN A 390 -0.72 -3.36 -23.27
N PHE A 391 -0.19 -4.47 -22.80
CA PHE A 391 0.38 -4.61 -21.49
C PHE A 391 1.81 -5.12 -21.58
N TYR A 392 2.77 -4.35 -21.05
CA TYR A 392 4.15 -4.81 -20.96
C TYR A 392 4.26 -5.87 -19.86
N LEU A 393 4.40 -7.13 -20.27
CA LEU A 393 4.51 -8.26 -19.36
C LEU A 393 5.97 -8.71 -19.31
N HIS A 394 6.62 -8.51 -18.18
CA HIS A 394 7.95 -9.05 -17.91
C HIS A 394 7.82 -10.41 -17.21
N GLU A 395 8.74 -11.35 -17.51
CA GLU A 395 8.72 -12.70 -16.94
C GLU A 395 8.79 -12.74 -15.40
N GLY A 396 9.41 -11.74 -14.77
CA GLY A 396 9.45 -11.56 -13.33
C GLY A 396 8.18 -10.98 -12.70
N MET A 397 7.16 -10.64 -13.50
CA MET A 397 5.96 -9.99 -12.97
C MET A 397 5.01 -10.98 -12.32
N PHE A 398 4.82 -10.79 -11.05
CA PHE A 398 3.97 -11.60 -10.18
C PHE A 398 2.46 -11.53 -10.50
N LYS A 399 2.01 -10.57 -11.28
CA LYS A 399 0.57 -10.39 -11.61
C LYS A 399 -0.10 -11.66 -12.15
N MET A 400 0.64 -12.54 -12.81
CA MET A 400 0.14 -13.83 -13.28
C MET A 400 -0.26 -14.79 -12.14
N PHE A 401 0.37 -14.68 -10.97
CA PHE A 401 0.13 -15.57 -9.84
C PHE A 401 -1.07 -15.16 -8.97
N ILE A 402 -1.60 -13.96 -9.13
CA ILE A 402 -2.80 -13.50 -8.40
C ILE A 402 -3.97 -14.45 -8.61
N GLY A 403 -4.11 -15.01 -9.82
CA GLY A 403 -5.14 -15.99 -10.13
C GLY A 403 -4.98 -17.32 -9.38
N VAL A 404 -3.77 -17.73 -9.07
CA VAL A 404 -3.47 -18.96 -8.31
C VAL A 404 -3.82 -18.78 -6.83
N ASP A 405 -3.51 -17.61 -6.27
CA ASP A 405 -3.77 -17.30 -4.86
C ASP A 405 -5.28 -17.10 -4.57
N ARG A 406 -6.04 -16.49 -5.49
CA ARG A 406 -7.48 -16.23 -5.29
C ARG A 406 -8.34 -17.48 -5.08
N LYS A 407 -7.91 -18.66 -5.52
CA LYS A 407 -8.63 -19.92 -5.25
C LYS A 407 -8.51 -20.41 -3.80
N SER A 408 -7.55 -19.92 -3.05
CA SER A 408 -7.35 -20.27 -1.64
C SER A 408 -8.17 -19.42 -0.66
N VAL A 409 -8.91 -18.41 -1.15
CA VAL A 409 -9.66 -17.43 -0.34
C VAL A 409 -11.18 -17.56 -0.54
N VAL A 410 -11.66 -18.60 -1.23
CA VAL A 410 -13.10 -18.89 -1.42
C VAL A 410 -13.49 -20.11 -0.61
#